data_b08295ad641457bbd37539e7596d8902
#
_entry.id   b08295ad641457bbd37539e7596d8902
#
_cell.length_a   1.000
_cell.length_b   1.000
_cell.length_c   1.000
_cell.angle_alpha   90.00
_cell.angle_beta   90.00
_cell.angle_gamma   90.00
#
_symmetry.space_group_name_H-M   'P 1'
#
loop_
_entity.id
_entity.type
_entity.pdbx_description
1 polymer ?
#
loop_
_entity_poly.entity_id
_entity_poly.type
_entity_poly.pdbx_seq_one_letter_code
_entity_poly.pdbx_strand_id
1 'polypeptide(L)'
;MTSLPDLFDQYSEQIQIGKLELQSFGSRQSISGEIYTVSCSDDNSIAKDVLSREGNNKVLVIDASGVTHASMIGDQIAESAVKNNWAGIIVNGCVRDVEDLKNLPIGIFAKGTVAQKTNKKNHGFEDILISFGSVVMTSGKWIYIDRNGWLIADKKLEL
;
A
#
# COMPACT_ATOMS: atom_id res chain seq x y z
N MET A 1 -9.01 3.46 -15.49
CA MET A 1 -8.27 4.54 -14.81
C MET A 1 -7.36 5.23 -15.81
N THR A 2 -7.25 6.54 -15.73
CA THR A 2 -6.28 7.30 -16.50
C THR A 2 -4.87 6.83 -16.13
N SER A 3 -3.96 6.71 -17.09
CA SER A 3 -2.61 6.23 -16.83
C SER A 3 -1.79 7.24 -16.00
N LEU A 4 -0.80 6.75 -15.27
CA LEU A 4 0.07 7.63 -14.48
C LEU A 4 0.80 8.66 -15.34
N PRO A 5 1.35 8.31 -16.52
CA PRO A 5 1.95 9.32 -17.39
C PRO A 5 0.99 10.46 -17.75
N ASP A 6 -0.26 10.15 -18.05
CA ASP A 6 -1.26 11.16 -18.35
C ASP A 6 -1.58 12.04 -17.13
N LEU A 7 -1.66 11.43 -15.93
CA LEU A 7 -1.86 12.19 -14.69
C LEU A 7 -0.67 13.12 -14.42
N PHE A 8 0.54 12.65 -14.64
CA PHE A 8 1.72 13.48 -14.46
C PHE A 8 1.71 14.67 -15.43
N ASP A 9 1.40 14.43 -16.69
CA ASP A 9 1.38 15.50 -17.69
C ASP A 9 0.32 16.58 -17.36
N GLN A 10 -0.80 16.16 -16.78
CA GLN A 10 -1.89 17.09 -16.45
C GLN A 10 -1.69 17.79 -15.11
N TYR A 11 -1.09 17.11 -14.10
CA TYR A 11 -1.07 17.57 -12.72
C TYR A 11 0.33 17.68 -12.11
N SER A 12 1.37 17.82 -12.90
CA SER A 12 2.76 17.73 -12.42
C SER A 12 3.10 18.62 -11.22
N GLU A 13 2.45 19.78 -11.08
CA GLU A 13 2.69 20.70 -9.96
C GLU A 13 1.91 20.37 -8.70
N GLN A 14 0.96 19.42 -8.77
CA GLN A 14 0.06 19.07 -7.68
C GLN A 14 0.33 17.68 -7.11
N ILE A 15 1.38 17.02 -7.57
CA ILE A 15 1.67 15.63 -7.24
C ILE A 15 3.11 15.45 -6.81
N GLN A 16 3.34 14.37 -6.03
CA GLN A 16 4.68 13.91 -5.69
C GLN A 16 4.86 12.53 -6.33
N ILE A 17 5.95 12.35 -7.07
CA ILE A 17 6.31 11.05 -7.67
C ILE A 17 7.01 10.20 -6.64
N GLY A 18 6.53 8.98 -6.42
CA GLY A 18 7.21 7.99 -5.60
C GLY A 18 8.44 7.44 -6.32
N LYS A 19 9.56 7.41 -5.61
CA LYS A 19 10.86 6.99 -6.17
C LYS A 19 11.29 5.60 -5.74
N LEU A 20 10.49 4.91 -4.94
CA LEU A 20 10.72 3.53 -4.59
C LEU A 20 10.03 2.63 -5.62
N GLU A 21 10.76 1.67 -6.17
CA GLU A 21 10.16 0.67 -7.03
C GLU A 21 9.30 -0.29 -6.21
N LEU A 22 8.05 -0.47 -6.65
CA LEU A 22 7.10 -1.38 -6.03
C LEU A 22 6.62 -2.39 -7.07
N GLN A 23 6.63 -3.67 -6.69
CA GLN A 23 6.15 -4.77 -7.53
C GLN A 23 4.68 -5.07 -7.20
N SER A 24 3.91 -5.45 -8.22
CA SER A 24 2.50 -5.81 -8.08
C SER A 24 2.35 -7.30 -7.76
N PHE A 25 1.60 -7.62 -6.73
CA PHE A 25 1.35 -9.00 -6.30
C PHE A 25 -0.14 -9.40 -6.30
N GLY A 26 -1.05 -8.45 -6.19
CA GLY A 26 -2.49 -8.70 -6.30
C GLY A 26 -2.95 -8.78 -7.73
N SER A 27 -4.23 -9.16 -7.94
CA SER A 27 -4.76 -9.24 -9.30
C SER A 27 -5.00 -7.86 -9.93
N ARG A 28 -5.20 -6.83 -9.13
CA ARG A 28 -5.38 -5.46 -9.63
C ARG A 28 -4.03 -4.77 -9.72
N GLN A 29 -3.62 -4.47 -10.94
CA GLN A 29 -2.32 -3.84 -11.22
C GLN A 29 -2.38 -2.32 -11.35
N SER A 30 -3.57 -1.75 -11.24
CA SER A 30 -3.82 -0.32 -11.35
C SER A 30 -4.91 0.05 -10.35
N ILE A 31 -4.56 0.83 -9.35
CA ILE A 31 -5.50 1.27 -8.32
C ILE A 31 -5.29 2.74 -7.96
N SER A 32 -6.30 3.30 -7.35
CA SER A 32 -6.23 4.62 -6.72
C SER A 32 -7.16 4.65 -5.52
N GLY A 33 -6.88 5.54 -4.59
CA GLY A 33 -7.75 5.71 -3.44
C GLY A 33 -7.18 6.64 -2.39
N GLU A 34 -8.03 6.97 -1.44
CA GLU A 34 -7.64 7.72 -0.26
C GLU A 34 -6.73 6.88 0.61
N ILE A 35 -5.66 7.47 1.09
CA ILE A 35 -4.65 6.79 1.91
C ILE A 35 -5.08 6.72 3.37
N TYR A 36 -4.85 5.59 4.00
CA TYR A 36 -4.73 5.44 5.43
C TYR A 36 -3.34 4.91 5.76
N THR A 37 -2.67 5.45 6.77
CA THR A 37 -1.26 5.15 7.04
C THR A 37 -1.05 4.25 8.24
N VAL A 38 -0.03 3.39 8.15
CA VAL A 38 0.49 2.58 9.25
C VAL A 38 2.02 2.65 9.22
N SER A 39 2.63 2.86 10.37
CA SER A 39 4.08 2.77 10.54
C SER A 39 4.39 1.62 11.48
N CYS A 40 5.28 0.75 11.05
CA CYS A 40 5.77 -0.39 11.83
C CYS A 40 7.19 -0.72 11.32
N SER A 41 7.81 -1.71 11.90
CA SER A 41 9.09 -2.24 11.38
C SER A 41 8.88 -3.66 10.89
N ASP A 42 9.05 -4.62 11.79
CA ASP A 42 8.94 -6.05 11.50
C ASP A 42 7.75 -6.70 12.21
N ASP A 43 6.72 -5.93 12.50
CA ASP A 43 5.51 -6.36 13.21
C ASP A 43 4.28 -5.91 12.43
N ASN A 44 3.47 -6.85 11.99
CA ASN A 44 2.26 -6.57 11.21
C ASN A 44 0.98 -6.53 12.03
N SER A 45 1.06 -6.50 13.36
CA SER A 45 -0.12 -6.53 14.24
C SER A 45 -1.09 -5.39 13.94
N ILE A 46 -0.59 -4.17 13.83
CA ILE A 46 -1.42 -2.99 13.56
C ILE A 46 -2.03 -3.05 12.16
N ALA A 47 -1.24 -3.42 11.16
CA ALA A 47 -1.75 -3.55 9.78
C ALA A 47 -2.87 -4.60 9.70
N LYS A 48 -2.70 -5.74 10.36
CA LYS A 48 -3.72 -6.79 10.44
C LYS A 48 -5.01 -6.25 11.06
N ASP A 49 -4.90 -5.54 12.17
CA ASP A 49 -6.05 -4.94 12.86
C ASP A 49 -6.76 -3.92 11.99
N VAL A 50 -6.03 -3.01 11.37
CA VAL A 50 -6.60 -1.98 10.48
C VAL A 50 -7.33 -2.62 9.30
N LEU A 51 -6.74 -3.62 8.66
CA LEU A 51 -7.35 -4.29 7.51
C LEU A 51 -8.56 -5.15 7.88
N SER A 52 -8.76 -5.43 9.15
CA SER A 52 -9.96 -6.11 9.65
C SER A 52 -11.17 -5.18 9.80
N ARG A 53 -10.96 -3.88 9.64
CA ARG A 53 -12.00 -2.84 9.71
C ARG A 53 -12.45 -2.43 8.32
N GLU A 54 -13.61 -1.78 8.22
CA GLU A 54 -14.14 -1.30 6.93
C GLU A 54 -13.15 -0.34 6.25
N GLY A 55 -12.79 -0.62 5.00
CA GLY A 55 -11.84 0.17 4.23
C GLY A 55 -12.44 1.31 3.42
N ASN A 56 -13.73 1.23 3.06
CA ASN A 56 -14.40 2.23 2.22
C ASN A 56 -13.62 2.56 0.94
N ASN A 57 -13.06 1.55 0.30
CA ASN A 57 -12.22 1.67 -0.91
C ASN A 57 -10.94 2.48 -0.70
N LYS A 58 -10.46 2.61 0.54
CA LYS A 58 -9.16 3.23 0.82
C LYS A 58 -8.01 2.31 0.48
N VAL A 59 -6.83 2.88 0.41
CA VAL A 59 -5.57 2.17 0.24
C VAL A 59 -4.79 2.27 1.56
N LEU A 60 -4.44 1.14 2.13
CA LEU A 60 -3.57 1.11 3.30
C LEU A 60 -2.12 1.21 2.85
N VAL A 61 -1.42 2.24 3.32
CA VAL A 61 0.01 2.41 3.05
C VAL A 61 0.78 2.09 4.32
N ILE A 62 1.58 1.03 4.26
CA ILE A 62 2.35 0.50 5.39
C ILE A 62 3.81 0.85 5.20
N ASP A 63 4.34 1.68 6.09
CA ASP A 63 5.79 1.88 6.16
C ASP A 63 6.39 0.88 7.14
N ALA A 64 6.94 -0.20 6.60
CA ALA A 64 7.65 -1.22 7.36
C ALA A 64 9.15 -0.98 7.37
N SER A 65 9.57 0.27 7.20
CA SER A 65 10.98 0.69 7.21
C SER A 65 11.88 -0.05 6.21
N GLY A 66 11.28 -0.58 5.14
CA GLY A 66 12.01 -1.34 4.13
C GLY A 66 12.50 -2.72 4.59
N VAL A 67 11.99 -3.24 5.69
CA VAL A 67 12.38 -4.53 6.25
C VAL A 67 12.22 -5.67 5.25
N THR A 68 13.25 -6.48 5.09
CA THR A 68 13.28 -7.60 4.13
C THR A 68 13.36 -8.98 4.80
N HIS A 69 13.47 -9.04 6.12
CA HIS A 69 13.57 -10.31 6.85
C HIS A 69 12.23 -10.87 7.33
N ALA A 70 11.15 -10.10 7.21
CA ALA A 70 9.81 -10.54 7.63
C ALA A 70 8.75 -9.97 6.70
N SER A 71 7.72 -10.78 6.44
CA SER A 71 6.60 -10.42 5.57
C SER A 71 5.51 -9.70 6.36
N MET A 72 5.05 -8.57 5.84
CA MET A 72 3.96 -7.80 6.45
C MET A 72 2.58 -8.34 6.06
N ILE A 73 2.43 -8.87 4.86
CA ILE A 73 1.15 -9.29 4.29
C ILE A 73 1.29 -10.70 3.71
N GLY A 74 0.39 -11.58 4.13
CA GLY A 74 0.19 -12.88 3.53
C GLY A 74 -1.27 -13.03 3.07
N ASP A 75 -1.65 -14.25 2.69
CA ASP A 75 -2.96 -14.54 2.11
C ASP A 75 -4.12 -14.20 3.04
N GLN A 76 -4.03 -14.54 4.32
CA GLN A 76 -5.13 -14.33 5.27
C GLN A 76 -5.40 -12.85 5.52
N ILE A 77 -4.35 -12.05 5.69
CA ILE A 77 -4.49 -10.60 5.89
C ILE A 77 -5.03 -9.95 4.61
N ALA A 78 -4.55 -10.37 3.45
CA ALA A 78 -5.02 -9.87 2.16
C ALA A 78 -6.49 -10.23 1.91
N GLU A 79 -6.91 -11.44 2.24
CA GLU A 79 -8.32 -11.85 2.14
C GLU A 79 -9.20 -11.01 3.06
N SER A 80 -8.75 -10.72 4.27
CA SER A 80 -9.42 -9.82 5.20
C SER A 80 -9.62 -8.42 4.59
N ALA A 81 -8.59 -7.90 3.94
CA ALA A 81 -8.66 -6.60 3.27
C ALA A 81 -9.70 -6.60 2.14
N VAL A 82 -9.75 -7.66 1.32
CA VAL A 82 -10.77 -7.81 0.28
C VAL A 82 -12.16 -7.80 0.89
N LYS A 83 -12.36 -8.60 1.93
CA LYS A 83 -13.65 -8.75 2.62
C LYS A 83 -14.13 -7.44 3.23
N ASN A 84 -13.22 -6.57 3.64
CA ASN A 84 -13.53 -5.31 4.31
C ASN A 84 -13.45 -4.09 3.37
N ASN A 85 -13.49 -4.32 2.06
CA ASN A 85 -13.61 -3.26 1.04
C ASN A 85 -12.41 -2.31 0.98
N TRP A 86 -11.20 -2.83 1.18
CA TRP A 86 -9.99 -2.09 0.87
C TRP A 86 -9.67 -2.17 -0.63
N ALA A 87 -9.30 -1.04 -1.23
CA ALA A 87 -8.94 -1.02 -2.65
C ALA A 87 -7.54 -1.57 -2.88
N GLY A 88 -6.66 -1.39 -1.92
CA GLY A 88 -5.29 -1.86 -2.06
C GLY A 88 -4.46 -1.73 -0.80
N ILE A 89 -3.27 -2.34 -0.87
CA ILE A 89 -2.27 -2.34 0.18
C ILE A 89 -0.92 -2.03 -0.46
N ILE A 90 -0.24 -1.02 0.07
CA ILE A 90 1.11 -0.64 -0.34
C ILE A 90 2.04 -0.90 0.84
N VAL A 91 3.15 -1.61 0.60
CA VAL A 91 4.08 -1.98 1.67
C VAL A 91 5.49 -1.54 1.31
N ASN A 92 6.05 -0.64 2.11
CA ASN A 92 7.49 -0.42 2.11
C ASN A 92 8.13 -1.54 2.93
N GLY A 93 8.23 -2.70 2.33
CA GLY A 93 8.66 -3.96 2.93
C GLY A 93 8.28 -5.11 2.03
N CYS A 94 8.15 -6.31 2.60
CA CYS A 94 7.91 -7.53 1.86
C CYS A 94 6.55 -8.18 2.15
N VAL A 95 6.10 -9.02 1.20
CA VAL A 95 4.91 -9.85 1.32
C VAL A 95 5.28 -11.32 1.11
N ARG A 96 4.35 -12.24 1.35
CA ARG A 96 4.49 -13.66 1.06
C ARG A 96 3.19 -14.22 0.47
N ASP A 97 3.15 -15.53 0.21
CA ASP A 97 2.00 -16.22 -0.36
C ASP A 97 1.61 -15.68 -1.74
N VAL A 98 2.62 -15.33 -2.54
CA VAL A 98 2.39 -14.60 -3.80
C VAL A 98 1.53 -15.38 -4.80
N GLU A 99 1.56 -16.72 -4.75
CA GLU A 99 0.71 -17.55 -5.61
C GLU A 99 -0.78 -17.39 -5.25
N ASP A 100 -1.08 -17.13 -3.99
CA ASP A 100 -2.45 -16.86 -3.53
C ASP A 100 -2.83 -15.41 -3.76
N LEU A 101 -1.91 -14.46 -3.47
CA LEU A 101 -2.16 -13.04 -3.60
C LEU A 101 -2.57 -12.63 -5.02
N LYS A 102 -1.95 -13.25 -6.04
CA LYS A 102 -2.21 -12.91 -7.45
C LYS A 102 -3.66 -13.13 -7.88
N ASN A 103 -4.41 -13.95 -7.15
CA ASN A 103 -5.81 -14.27 -7.46
C ASN A 103 -6.82 -13.42 -6.68
N LEU A 104 -6.36 -12.60 -5.74
CA LEU A 104 -7.24 -11.78 -4.92
C LEU A 104 -7.59 -10.46 -5.63
N PRO A 105 -8.87 -10.06 -5.62
CA PRO A 105 -9.33 -8.85 -6.33
C PRO A 105 -9.00 -7.58 -5.55
N ILE A 106 -7.71 -7.32 -5.37
CA ILE A 106 -7.17 -6.18 -4.64
C ILE A 106 -5.81 -5.82 -5.23
N GLY A 107 -5.41 -4.56 -5.13
CA GLY A 107 -4.04 -4.14 -5.44
C GLY A 107 -3.13 -4.42 -4.25
N ILE A 108 -2.00 -5.07 -4.47
CA ILE A 108 -0.98 -5.29 -3.46
C ILE A 108 0.36 -4.97 -4.08
N PHE A 109 1.06 -4.00 -3.51
CA PHE A 109 2.33 -3.53 -4.06
C PHE A 109 3.36 -3.49 -2.94
N ALA A 110 4.54 -4.07 -3.18
CA ALA A 110 5.58 -4.18 -2.17
C ALA A 110 6.97 -4.15 -2.82
N LYS A 111 8.00 -4.02 -2.00
CA LYS A 111 9.39 -4.06 -2.47
C LYS A 111 9.79 -5.45 -2.97
N GLY A 112 9.27 -6.49 -2.35
CA GLY A 112 9.65 -7.85 -2.69
C GLY A 112 8.95 -8.88 -1.81
N THR A 113 9.56 -10.07 -1.72
CA THR A 113 8.98 -11.21 -1.03
C THR A 113 9.95 -11.79 -0.02
N VAL A 114 9.41 -12.39 1.04
CA VAL A 114 10.18 -13.18 2.01
C VAL A 114 9.24 -14.18 2.67
N ALA A 115 9.71 -15.40 2.87
CA ALA A 115 8.87 -16.48 3.40
C ALA A 115 8.57 -16.34 4.90
N GLN A 116 9.43 -15.67 5.66
CA GLN A 116 9.31 -15.58 7.10
C GLN A 116 8.21 -14.60 7.52
N LYS A 117 7.36 -15.03 8.46
CA LYS A 117 6.35 -14.15 9.06
C LYS A 117 6.95 -13.28 10.15
N THR A 118 6.20 -12.23 10.54
CA THR A 118 6.58 -11.36 11.65
C THR A 118 6.35 -12.06 13.01
N ASN A 119 7.05 -11.56 14.04
CA ASN A 119 6.72 -11.84 15.42
C ASN A 119 5.82 -10.70 15.93
N LYS A 120 4.56 -11.04 16.23
CA LYS A 120 3.57 -10.04 16.63
C LYS A 120 3.81 -9.54 18.04
N LYS A 121 4.05 -8.24 18.18
CA LYS A 121 4.37 -7.56 19.45
C LYS A 121 3.43 -6.38 19.74
N ASN A 122 2.45 -6.14 18.88
CA ASN A 122 1.56 -4.96 18.93
C ASN A 122 2.32 -3.64 18.88
N HIS A 123 3.45 -3.61 18.16
CA HIS A 123 4.24 -2.41 17.95
C HIS A 123 3.88 -1.77 16.61
N GLY A 124 3.75 -0.46 16.61
CA GLY A 124 3.45 0.32 15.43
C GLY A 124 2.43 1.39 15.73
N PHE A 125 2.17 2.21 14.73
CA PHE A 125 1.27 3.35 14.85
C PHE A 125 0.41 3.43 13.60
N GLU A 126 -0.84 3.80 13.77
CA GLU A 126 -1.74 4.08 12.65
C GLU A 126 -2.06 5.56 12.57
N ASP A 127 -2.46 6.00 11.39
CA ASP A 127 -2.93 7.37 11.11
C ASP A 127 -1.90 8.43 11.52
N ILE A 128 -0.66 8.22 11.11
CA ILE A 128 0.45 9.14 11.36
C ILE A 128 1.16 9.48 10.05
N LEU A 129 1.94 10.56 10.08
CA LEU A 129 2.79 10.92 8.95
C LEU A 129 3.85 9.85 8.73
N ILE A 130 3.97 9.38 7.48
CA ILE A 130 5.01 8.47 7.05
C ILE A 130 5.75 9.07 5.85
N SER A 131 6.95 8.60 5.62
CA SER A 131 7.75 9.06 4.49
C SER A 131 8.64 7.93 3.97
N PHE A 132 8.50 7.60 2.70
CA PHE A 132 9.42 6.72 1.98
C PHE A 132 9.30 7.02 0.48
N GLY A 133 10.29 6.56 -0.31
CA GLY A 133 10.27 6.79 -1.75
C GLY A 133 10.27 8.28 -2.13
N SER A 134 10.84 9.13 -1.28
CA SER A 134 10.93 10.58 -1.45
C SER A 134 9.60 11.31 -1.42
N VAL A 135 8.55 10.71 -0.86
CA VAL A 135 7.24 11.35 -0.68
C VAL A 135 6.84 11.32 0.78
N VAL A 136 6.05 12.32 1.17
CA VAL A 136 5.46 12.44 2.51
C VAL A 136 3.98 12.13 2.39
N MET A 137 3.49 11.25 3.25
CA MET A 137 2.10 10.80 3.22
C MET A 137 1.45 10.93 4.58
N THR A 138 0.22 11.44 4.58
CA THR A 138 -0.68 11.42 5.73
C THR A 138 -2.00 10.83 5.28
N SER A 139 -2.78 10.28 6.23
CA SER A 139 -4.13 9.82 5.91
C SER A 139 -4.96 10.95 5.33
N GLY A 140 -5.75 10.63 4.32
CA GLY A 140 -6.57 11.62 3.59
C GLY A 140 -5.96 12.07 2.27
N LYS A 141 -4.67 11.95 2.06
CA LYS A 141 -4.07 12.14 0.73
C LYS A 141 -4.49 11.00 -0.20
N TRP A 142 -4.21 11.14 -1.50
CA TRP A 142 -4.59 10.16 -2.51
C TRP A 142 -3.37 9.55 -3.17
N ILE A 143 -3.43 8.25 -3.44
CA ILE A 143 -2.41 7.52 -4.18
C ILE A 143 -2.97 7.02 -5.51
N TYR A 144 -2.15 7.08 -6.53
CA TYR A 144 -2.39 6.50 -7.85
C TYR A 144 -1.20 5.61 -8.17
N ILE A 145 -1.45 4.34 -8.47
CA ILE A 145 -0.38 3.39 -8.78
C ILE A 145 -0.80 2.49 -9.92
N ASP A 146 0.09 2.32 -10.87
CA ASP A 146 -0.04 1.38 -11.98
C ASP A 146 1.33 0.79 -12.33
N ARG A 147 1.45 0.20 -13.50
CA ARG A 147 2.71 -0.42 -13.93
C ARG A 147 3.82 0.58 -14.26
N ASN A 148 3.52 1.86 -14.31
CA ASN A 148 4.49 2.93 -14.54
C ASN A 148 5.06 3.51 -13.25
N GLY A 149 4.56 3.09 -12.09
CA GLY A 149 4.99 3.60 -10.80
C GLY A 149 3.84 4.09 -9.94
N TRP A 150 4.12 5.07 -9.09
CA TRP A 150 3.11 5.60 -8.18
C TRP A 150 3.33 7.08 -7.90
N LEU A 151 2.24 7.77 -7.58
CA LEU A 151 2.26 9.18 -7.23
C LEU A 151 1.24 9.48 -6.13
N ILE A 152 1.51 10.57 -5.42
CA ILE A 152 0.68 11.06 -4.32
C ILE A 152 0.17 12.44 -4.66
N ALA A 153 -1.11 12.68 -4.41
CA ALA A 153 -1.74 14.00 -4.48
C ALA A 153 -2.36 14.34 -3.13
N ASP A 154 -2.51 15.63 -2.83
CA ASP A 154 -3.11 16.07 -1.57
C ASP A 154 -4.58 15.70 -1.47
N LYS A 155 -5.25 15.59 -2.60
CA LYS A 155 -6.67 15.23 -2.71
C LYS A 155 -6.92 14.48 -4.01
N LYS A 156 -8.13 13.90 -4.13
CA LYS A 156 -8.53 13.21 -5.35
C LYS A 156 -8.42 14.15 -6.55
N LEU A 157 -7.73 13.68 -7.60
CA LEU A 157 -7.60 14.42 -8.85
C LEU A 157 -8.86 14.26 -9.70
N GLU A 158 -9.21 15.30 -10.42
CA GLU A 158 -10.28 15.25 -11.41
C GLU A 158 -9.75 14.59 -12.68
N LEU A 159 -10.44 13.54 -13.12
CA LEU A 159 -10.04 12.75 -14.28
C LEU A 159 -10.97 12.95 -15.48
#